data_507080de937e68ca6505d8c327205ea1
#
_entry.id   507080de937e68ca6505d8c327205ea1
#
_cell.length_a   1.000
_cell.length_b   1.000
_cell.length_c   1.000
_cell.angle_alpha   90.00
_cell.angle_beta   90.00
_cell.angle_gamma   90.00
#
_symmetry.space_group_name_H-M   'P 1'
#
loop_
_entity.id
_entity.type
_entity.pdbx_description
1 polymer ?
#
loop_
_entity_poly.entity_id
_entity_poly.type
_entity_poly.pdbx_seq_one_letter_code
_entity_poly.pdbx_strand_id
1 'polypeptide(L)'
;MDVLQGKEDNYILPFFWQHGESKELLEEGMQRIYDSGIKAVCVESRPHPDFVGEGWWRDLDIIMAKAKELNMRVWVLDDAHFPSGFCNGKIAPDSPYGKIYLTQYGVDIVGPKQGRSVLIILEQGEN
;
A
#
# COMPACT_ATOMS: atom_id res chain seq x y z
N MET A 1 8.40 -27.12 11.17
CA MET A 1 8.11 -27.19 12.62
C MET A 1 8.47 -25.91 13.38
N ASP A 2 9.33 -25.09 12.85
CA ASP A 2 9.80 -23.86 13.51
C ASP A 2 8.71 -22.78 13.63
N VAL A 3 7.78 -22.72 12.69
CA VAL A 3 6.57 -21.85 12.77
C VAL A 3 5.74 -22.17 14.01
N LEU A 4 5.48 -23.46 14.28
CA LEU A 4 4.70 -23.89 15.44
C LEU A 4 5.41 -23.66 16.78
N GLN A 5 6.74 -23.47 16.74
CA GLN A 5 7.55 -23.16 17.92
C GLN A 5 7.78 -21.66 18.09
N GLY A 6 7.19 -20.81 17.24
CA GLY A 6 7.37 -19.36 17.27
C GLY A 6 8.80 -18.90 16.96
N LYS A 7 9.60 -19.75 16.31
CA LYS A 7 10.99 -19.45 15.97
C LYS A 7 11.16 -18.79 14.61
N GLU A 8 10.15 -18.91 13.74
CA GLU A 8 10.12 -18.27 12.43
C GLU A 8 9.33 -16.97 12.45
N ASP A 9 9.59 -16.16 11.44
CA ASP A 9 8.88 -14.91 11.23
C ASP A 9 7.39 -15.13 11.00
N ASN A 10 6.62 -14.15 11.46
CA ASN A 10 5.19 -14.14 11.27
C ASN A 10 4.86 -13.82 9.80
N TYR A 11 4.08 -14.67 9.17
CA TYR A 11 3.63 -14.52 7.77
C TYR A 11 2.29 -13.80 7.65
N ILE A 12 1.67 -13.41 8.76
CA ILE A 12 0.39 -12.69 8.79
C ILE A 12 0.68 -11.21 8.92
N LEU A 13 0.14 -10.43 7.98
CA LEU A 13 0.21 -8.97 7.92
C LEU A 13 -1.23 -8.43 7.92
N PRO A 14 -1.90 -8.33 9.08
CA PRO A 14 -3.24 -7.78 9.14
C PRO A 14 -3.22 -6.31 8.75
N PHE A 15 -4.29 -5.86 8.11
CA PHE A 15 -4.52 -4.44 7.92
C PHE A 15 -4.79 -3.77 9.27
N PHE A 16 -4.03 -2.73 9.53
CA PHE A 16 -4.24 -1.84 10.65
C PHE A 16 -4.78 -0.52 10.13
N TRP A 17 -6.11 -0.46 10.02
CA TRP A 17 -6.81 0.67 9.43
C TRP A 17 -6.76 1.89 10.34
N GLN A 18 -6.49 3.04 9.74
CA GLN A 18 -6.31 4.30 10.41
C GLN A 18 -7.41 5.28 10.01
N HIS A 19 -8.04 5.88 11.02
CA HIS A 19 -9.11 6.87 10.87
C HIS A 19 -8.78 8.18 11.59
N GLY A 20 -7.52 8.34 12.10
CA GLY A 20 -7.08 9.46 12.92
C GLY A 20 -7.36 9.25 14.41
N GLU A 21 -7.07 8.07 14.90
CA GLU A 21 -7.24 7.68 16.30
C GLU A 21 -6.29 8.47 17.23
N SER A 22 -6.62 8.44 18.53
CA SER A 22 -5.71 8.99 19.54
C SER A 22 -4.46 8.11 19.70
N LYS A 23 -3.40 8.69 20.23
CA LYS A 23 -2.14 7.98 20.49
C LYS A 23 -2.37 6.70 21.31
N GLU A 24 -3.18 6.80 22.35
CA GLU A 24 -3.46 5.68 23.27
C GLU A 24 -4.13 4.52 22.53
N LEU A 25 -5.07 4.82 21.62
CA LEU A 25 -5.75 3.80 20.83
C LEU A 25 -4.82 3.15 19.81
N LEU A 26 -3.90 3.92 19.20
CA LEU A 26 -2.90 3.38 18.29
C LEU A 26 -1.95 2.43 19.02
N GLU A 27 -1.43 2.85 20.17
CA GLU A 27 -0.53 2.03 20.99
C GLU A 27 -1.23 0.77 21.52
N GLU A 28 -2.47 0.89 21.99
CA GLU A 28 -3.29 -0.25 22.44
C GLU A 28 -3.58 -1.23 21.29
N GLY A 29 -3.93 -0.72 20.12
CA GLY A 29 -4.18 -1.54 18.94
C GLY A 29 -2.96 -2.37 18.54
N MET A 30 -1.78 -1.74 18.49
CA MET A 30 -0.52 -2.42 18.23
C MET A 30 -0.20 -3.47 19.29
N GLN A 31 -0.44 -3.15 20.57
CA GLN A 31 -0.22 -4.10 21.67
C GLN A 31 -1.13 -5.33 21.55
N ARG A 32 -2.42 -5.13 21.27
CA ARG A 32 -3.38 -6.23 21.08
C ARG A 32 -3.00 -7.17 19.92
N ILE A 33 -2.52 -6.60 18.81
CA ILE A 33 -2.03 -7.39 17.67
C ILE A 33 -0.81 -8.22 18.10
N TYR A 34 0.14 -7.60 18.79
CA TYR A 34 1.31 -8.29 19.31
C TYR A 34 0.96 -9.42 20.28
N ASP A 35 0.03 -9.16 21.23
CA ASP A 35 -0.40 -10.13 22.25
C ASP A 35 -1.13 -11.34 21.62
N SER A 36 -1.70 -11.17 20.42
CA SER A 36 -2.27 -12.28 19.64
C SER A 36 -1.22 -13.13 18.92
N GLY A 37 0.06 -12.82 19.09
CA GLY A 37 1.18 -13.55 18.48
C GLY A 37 1.57 -13.04 17.08
N ILE A 38 0.93 -11.97 16.59
CA ILE A 38 1.22 -11.36 15.30
C ILE A 38 2.32 -10.30 15.46
N LYS A 39 3.37 -10.38 14.63
CA LYS A 39 4.55 -9.52 14.72
C LYS A 39 4.73 -8.59 13.52
N ALA A 40 3.67 -8.36 12.77
CA ALA A 40 3.69 -7.46 11.62
C ALA A 40 2.32 -6.86 11.37
N VAL A 41 2.27 -5.66 10.82
CA VAL A 41 1.03 -4.97 10.40
C VAL A 41 1.22 -4.29 9.06
N CYS A 42 0.12 -4.14 8.32
CA CYS A 42 0.04 -3.28 7.15
C CYS A 42 -0.85 -2.08 7.50
N VAL A 43 -0.25 -0.93 7.69
CA VAL A 43 -0.96 0.32 8.01
C VAL A 43 -1.61 0.88 6.74
N GLU A 44 -2.89 1.17 6.82
CA GLU A 44 -3.67 1.68 5.71
C GLU A 44 -4.62 2.79 6.18
N SER A 45 -4.74 3.87 5.42
CA SER A 45 -5.77 4.89 5.62
C SER A 45 -7.16 4.34 5.26
N ARG A 46 -8.22 4.56 6.15
CA ARG A 46 -9.57 4.01 5.87
C ARG A 46 -10.75 4.77 6.50
N PRO A 47 -11.08 5.93 6.05
CA PRO A 47 -10.27 7.05 5.56
C PRO A 47 -9.60 7.77 6.72
N HIS A 48 -8.34 8.09 6.59
CA HIS A 48 -7.68 9.00 7.53
C HIS A 48 -8.02 10.46 7.13
N PRO A 49 -8.49 11.32 8.03
CA PRO A 49 -8.95 12.67 7.69
C PRO A 49 -7.84 13.58 7.14
N ASP A 50 -6.60 13.28 7.50
CA ASP A 50 -5.41 14.04 7.08
C ASP A 50 -4.37 13.11 6.43
N PHE A 51 -4.83 12.24 5.50
CA PHE A 51 -3.95 11.33 4.79
C PHE A 51 -2.86 12.09 4.01
N VAL A 52 -1.60 11.66 4.15
CA VAL A 52 -0.37 12.31 3.67
C VAL A 52 -0.17 13.74 4.16
N GLY A 53 -0.90 14.17 5.18
CA GLY A 53 -0.69 15.40 5.93
C GLY A 53 0.04 15.17 7.26
N GLU A 54 0.18 16.22 8.06
CA GLU A 54 0.90 16.16 9.34
C GLU A 54 0.27 15.15 10.32
N GLY A 55 -1.06 15.05 10.36
CA GLY A 55 -1.78 14.08 11.19
C GLY A 55 -1.43 12.63 10.84
N TRP A 56 -1.37 12.33 9.54
CA TRP A 56 -0.97 11.00 9.06
C TRP A 56 0.46 10.64 9.48
N TRP A 57 1.40 11.56 9.30
CA TRP A 57 2.80 11.32 9.65
C TRP A 57 2.99 11.18 11.15
N ARG A 58 2.28 12.00 11.96
CA ARG A 58 2.26 11.85 13.42
C ARG A 58 1.78 10.47 13.85
N ASP A 59 0.69 9.98 13.25
CA ASP A 59 0.13 8.68 13.60
C ASP A 59 1.06 7.53 13.18
N LEU A 60 1.70 7.65 12.02
CA LEU A 60 2.76 6.71 11.62
C LEU A 60 3.95 6.72 12.59
N ASP A 61 4.39 7.88 13.06
CA ASP A 61 5.49 7.97 14.04
C ASP A 61 5.14 7.25 15.35
N ILE A 62 3.90 7.38 15.83
CA ILE A 62 3.41 6.67 17.02
C ILE A 62 3.43 5.15 16.78
N ILE A 63 2.88 4.70 15.66
CA ILE A 63 2.84 3.29 15.28
C ILE A 63 4.26 2.72 15.15
N MET A 64 5.16 3.45 14.49
CA MET A 64 6.56 3.04 14.30
C MET A 64 7.32 2.98 15.63
N ALA A 65 7.10 3.92 16.54
CA ALA A 65 7.70 3.89 17.87
C ALA A 65 7.25 2.65 18.65
N LYS A 66 5.94 2.37 18.65
CA LYS A 66 5.39 1.19 19.33
C LYS A 66 5.83 -0.12 18.66
N ALA A 67 5.87 -0.17 17.34
CA ALA A 67 6.37 -1.32 16.59
C ALA A 67 7.85 -1.63 16.94
N LYS A 68 8.68 -0.60 17.08
CA LYS A 68 10.08 -0.75 17.49
C LYS A 68 10.20 -1.31 18.91
N GLU A 69 9.38 -0.82 19.85
CA GLU A 69 9.30 -1.34 21.22
C GLU A 69 8.96 -2.83 21.24
N LEU A 70 7.98 -3.24 20.42
CA LEU A 70 7.46 -4.61 20.34
C LEU A 70 8.25 -5.51 19.38
N ASN A 71 9.28 -5.00 18.70
CA ASN A 71 10.01 -5.70 17.63
C ASN A 71 9.07 -6.23 16.53
N MET A 72 8.11 -5.39 16.11
CA MET A 72 7.16 -5.67 15.03
C MET A 72 7.61 -5.05 13.72
N ARG A 73 7.19 -5.63 12.59
CA ARG A 73 7.35 -5.05 11.26
C ARG A 73 6.13 -4.21 10.90
N VAL A 74 6.38 -3.11 10.21
CA VAL A 74 5.34 -2.23 9.70
C VAL A 74 5.49 -2.11 8.19
N TRP A 75 4.41 -2.36 7.48
CA TRP A 75 4.23 -2.03 6.08
C TRP A 75 3.23 -0.89 5.98
N VAL A 76 3.39 -0.04 5.00
CA VAL A 76 2.47 1.07 4.76
C VAL A 76 1.89 0.91 3.36
N LEU A 77 0.57 0.92 3.28
CA LEU A 77 -0.14 0.99 2.00
C LEU A 77 -0.26 2.46 1.59
N ASP A 78 0.05 2.74 0.34
CA ASP A 78 0.13 4.09 -0.23
C ASP A 78 -1.22 4.71 -0.63
N ASP A 79 -2.32 4.10 -0.22
CA ASP A 79 -3.67 4.47 -0.60
C ASP A 79 -4.55 4.92 0.56
N ALA A 80 -5.42 5.91 0.29
CA ALA A 80 -6.66 6.14 1.05
C ALA A 80 -7.87 5.49 0.36
N HIS A 81 -7.80 5.32 -0.96
CA HIS A 81 -8.83 4.70 -1.81
C HIS A 81 -8.16 4.01 -3.00
N PHE A 82 -8.79 2.95 -3.49
CA PHE A 82 -8.36 2.32 -4.74
C PHE A 82 -8.67 3.21 -5.96
N PRO A 83 -7.84 3.11 -7.00
CA PRO A 83 -6.67 2.27 -7.16
C PRO A 83 -5.40 2.88 -6.55
N SER A 84 -4.41 2.03 -6.29
CA SER A 84 -3.08 2.42 -5.81
C SER A 84 -2.41 3.46 -6.72
N GLY A 85 -1.59 4.33 -6.11
CA GLY A 85 -0.91 5.42 -6.81
C GLY A 85 -1.75 6.69 -6.98
N PHE A 86 -2.97 6.69 -6.46
CA PHE A 86 -3.83 7.89 -6.47
C PHE A 86 -3.44 8.90 -5.39
N CYS A 87 -2.85 8.41 -4.30
CA CYS A 87 -2.38 9.21 -3.17
C CYS A 87 -3.43 10.23 -2.67
N ASN A 88 -4.69 9.78 -2.56
CA ASN A 88 -5.84 10.62 -2.18
C ASN A 88 -5.98 11.90 -3.04
N GLY A 89 -5.71 11.82 -4.34
CA GLY A 89 -5.79 12.95 -5.26
C GLY A 89 -4.66 13.97 -5.13
N LYS A 90 -3.60 13.65 -4.38
CA LYS A 90 -2.43 14.53 -4.24
C LYS A 90 -1.53 14.57 -5.48
N ILE A 91 -1.64 13.57 -6.36
CA ILE A 91 -0.94 13.55 -7.63
C ILE A 91 -1.86 14.17 -8.67
N ALA A 92 -1.45 15.32 -9.21
CA ALA A 92 -2.23 15.99 -10.25
C ALA A 92 -2.30 15.14 -11.53
N PRO A 93 -3.41 15.21 -12.30
CA PRO A 93 -3.56 14.42 -13.53
C PRO A 93 -2.46 14.67 -14.57
N ASP A 94 -1.94 15.89 -14.64
CA ASP A 94 -0.87 16.33 -15.54
C ASP A 94 0.54 16.10 -14.96
N SER A 95 0.63 15.47 -13.79
CA SER A 95 1.92 15.14 -13.17
C SER A 95 2.69 14.15 -14.03
N PRO A 96 4.03 14.31 -14.17
CA PRO A 96 4.89 13.30 -14.79
C PRO A 96 4.89 11.96 -14.05
N TYR A 97 4.37 11.95 -12.81
CA TYR A 97 4.17 10.77 -11.98
C TYR A 97 2.73 10.24 -12.04
N GLY A 98 1.92 10.74 -13.00
CA GLY A 98 0.55 10.30 -13.22
C GLY A 98 0.45 8.83 -13.61
N LYS A 99 -0.77 8.33 -13.66
CA LYS A 99 -1.03 6.92 -14.00
C LYS A 99 -0.57 6.60 -15.42
N ILE A 100 0.12 5.49 -15.57
CA ILE A 100 0.48 4.92 -16.87
C ILE A 100 -0.43 3.73 -17.13
N TYR A 101 -1.09 3.74 -18.27
CA TYR A 101 -1.99 2.67 -18.69
C TYR A 101 -1.35 1.84 -19.79
N LEU A 102 -1.55 0.53 -19.72
CA LEU A 102 -1.28 -0.35 -20.85
C LEU A 102 -2.53 -0.38 -21.73
N THR A 103 -2.41 0.12 -22.95
CA THR A 103 -3.51 0.14 -23.92
C THR A 103 -3.25 -0.88 -25.01
N GLN A 104 -4.25 -1.69 -25.32
CA GLN A 104 -4.19 -2.65 -26.42
C GLN A 104 -4.84 -2.05 -27.67
N TYR A 105 -4.08 -1.97 -28.74
CA TYR A 105 -4.60 -1.62 -30.06
C TYR A 105 -4.70 -2.87 -30.92
N GLY A 106 -5.87 -3.10 -31.52
CA GLY A 106 -6.07 -4.11 -32.55
C GLY A 106 -5.76 -3.54 -33.92
N VAL A 107 -4.94 -4.23 -34.70
CA VAL A 107 -4.63 -3.84 -36.08
C VAL A 107 -5.03 -4.99 -36.98
N ASP A 108 -5.95 -4.75 -37.92
CA ASP A 108 -6.31 -5.71 -38.97
C ASP A 108 -5.31 -5.63 -40.10
N ILE A 109 -4.69 -6.80 -40.41
CA ILE A 109 -3.71 -6.87 -41.45
C ILE A 109 -4.23 -7.81 -42.56
N VAL A 110 -4.41 -7.26 -43.75
CA VAL A 110 -4.83 -8.02 -44.95
C VAL A 110 -3.59 -8.53 -45.66
N GLY A 111 -3.53 -9.87 -45.83
CA GLY A 111 -2.49 -10.56 -46.60
C GLY A 111 -1.69 -11.60 -45.78
N PRO A 112 -0.94 -12.49 -46.47
CA PRO A 112 -0.11 -13.44 -45.77
C PRO A 112 1.05 -12.74 -45.06
N LYS A 113 1.15 -12.92 -43.74
CA LYS A 113 2.30 -12.50 -42.95
C LYS A 113 3.00 -13.67 -42.31
N GLN A 114 4.31 -13.74 -42.50
CA GLN A 114 5.17 -14.67 -41.79
C GLN A 114 6.00 -13.89 -40.77
N GLY A 115 5.91 -14.30 -39.51
CA GLY A 115 6.70 -13.74 -38.41
C GLY A 115 5.88 -13.58 -37.11
N ARG A 116 6.56 -13.63 -35.99
CA ARG A 116 6.00 -13.27 -34.67
C ARG A 116 6.68 -12.00 -34.20
N SER A 117 5.90 -10.97 -34.04
CA SER A 117 6.36 -9.71 -33.41
C SER A 117 5.42 -9.34 -32.31
N VAL A 118 5.96 -8.99 -31.14
CA VAL A 118 5.22 -8.34 -30.06
C VAL A 118 5.68 -6.90 -30.02
N LEU A 119 4.76 -5.97 -30.23
CA LEU A 119 5.00 -4.55 -30.09
C LEU A 119 4.30 -4.11 -28.81
N ILE A 120 5.06 -3.57 -27.86
CA ILE A 120 4.53 -2.94 -26.67
C ILE A 120 4.73 -1.45 -26.82
N ILE A 121 3.64 -0.71 -26.86
CA ILE A 121 3.64 0.75 -26.89
C ILE A 121 3.16 1.20 -25.51
N LEU A 122 3.97 1.97 -24.83
CA LEU A 122 3.59 2.64 -23.58
C LEU A 122 3.22 4.08 -23.93
N GLU A 123 1.97 4.43 -23.74
CA GLU A 123 1.50 5.81 -23.85
C GLU A 123 1.15 6.35 -22.47
N GLN A 124 1.58 7.57 -22.22
CA GLN A 124 1.11 8.32 -21.07
C GLN A 124 -0.25 8.92 -21.49
N GLY A 125 -1.33 8.47 -20.87
CA GLY A 125 -2.67 8.94 -21.20
C GLY A 125 -2.82 10.42 -20.87
N GLU A 126 -3.28 11.19 -21.84
CA GLU A 126 -3.91 12.48 -21.56
C GLU A 126 -5.32 12.21 -21.00
N ASN A 127 -5.64 12.82 -19.86
CA ASN A 127 -6.96 12.75 -19.22
C ASN A 127 -7.95 13.67 -19.92
#